data_9c453614d325e22a84e086da5cda513b
#
_entry.id   9c453614d325e22a84e086da5cda513b
#
_cell.length_a   1.000
_cell.length_b   1.000
_cell.length_c   1.000
_cell.angle_alpha   90.00
_cell.angle_beta   90.00
_cell.angle_gamma   90.00
#
_symmetry.space_group_name_H-M   'P 1'
#
loop_
_entity.id
_entity.type
_entity.pdbx_description
1 polymer ?
#
loop_
_entity_poly.entity_id
_entity_poly.type
_entity_poly.pdbx_seq_one_letter_code
_entity_poly.pdbx_strand_id
1 'polypeptide(L)'
;MRIAVVGIGGVGGFYGGKLALAYAGKREHDVIFIARGEHLQAIRKKGLCLITPEGETLTVVPTLATDRSEEVGTLDIVLFCTKSYGLEESARMITENVHDGTVVLPLLNGVNITERLRKVLPGCTVLNGCVYIGSNIEGPGVVHHKGGTGQLFFGPDRKEDIEKFRYLEDLLRGAGIKADLVEDVAVQVWTKYIFVSSFAGITSLRGKTFGAVLENDEDRKMLQGLMAEIEAVAKAKGMHLPADIVEESLRKGASFPYATKTSMQLDYEKGRPTEIDIFME
;
A
#
# COMPACT_ATOMS: atom_id res chain seq x y z
N MET A 1 1.81 -4.38 22.24
CA MET A 1 0.78 -3.93 21.27
C MET A 1 0.42 -5.09 20.34
N ARG A 2 -0.83 -5.16 19.92
CA ARG A 2 -1.30 -6.12 18.89
C ARG A 2 -1.41 -5.40 17.54
N ILE A 3 -0.62 -5.86 16.58
CA ILE A 3 -0.46 -5.24 15.26
C ILE A 3 -1.03 -6.21 14.22
N ALA A 4 -2.10 -5.83 13.54
CA ALA A 4 -2.64 -6.62 12.44
C ALA A 4 -2.18 -6.10 11.09
N VAL A 5 -1.85 -7.02 10.19
CA VAL A 5 -1.63 -6.73 8.77
C VAL A 5 -2.73 -7.41 7.99
N VAL A 6 -3.65 -6.64 7.46
CA VAL A 6 -4.83 -7.11 6.73
C VAL A 6 -4.51 -7.15 5.24
N GLY A 7 -4.43 -8.37 4.70
CA GLY A 7 -4.04 -8.61 3.33
C GLY A 7 -2.53 -8.86 3.18
N ILE A 8 -2.12 -10.12 3.22
CA ILE A 8 -0.72 -10.54 3.00
C ILE A 8 -0.47 -10.74 1.51
N GLY A 9 -0.61 -9.65 0.74
CA GLY A 9 -0.18 -9.55 -0.64
C GLY A 9 1.28 -9.14 -0.76
N GLY A 10 1.68 -8.55 -1.89
CA GLY A 10 3.04 -8.00 -2.06
C GLY A 10 3.38 -6.97 -0.99
N VAL A 11 2.53 -5.94 -0.84
CA VAL A 11 2.73 -4.85 0.13
C VAL A 11 2.66 -5.38 1.56
N GLY A 12 1.58 -6.07 1.92
CA GLY A 12 1.41 -6.60 3.28
C GLY A 12 2.44 -7.66 3.66
N GLY A 13 2.87 -8.49 2.72
CA GLY A 13 3.94 -9.46 2.95
C GLY A 13 5.29 -8.80 3.22
N PHE A 14 5.60 -7.69 2.55
CA PHE A 14 6.82 -6.94 2.80
C PHE A 14 6.80 -6.22 4.17
N TYR A 15 5.80 -5.34 4.40
CA TYR A 15 5.74 -4.58 5.65
C TYR A 15 5.42 -5.46 6.85
N GLY A 16 4.44 -6.37 6.72
CA GLY A 16 4.11 -7.35 7.74
C GLY A 16 5.26 -8.31 8.01
N GLY A 17 5.97 -8.73 6.97
CA GLY A 17 7.17 -9.56 7.09
C GLY A 17 8.24 -8.90 7.93
N LYS A 18 8.57 -7.65 7.67
CA LYS A 18 9.53 -6.87 8.47
C LYS A 18 9.10 -6.71 9.93
N LEU A 19 7.82 -6.40 10.17
CA LEU A 19 7.27 -6.32 11.52
C LEU A 19 7.37 -7.66 12.25
N ALA A 20 7.00 -8.76 11.60
CA ALA A 20 7.07 -10.07 12.22
C ALA A 20 8.51 -10.53 12.49
N LEU A 21 9.45 -10.27 11.59
CA LEU A 21 10.88 -10.53 11.84
C LEU A 21 11.41 -9.76 13.05
N ALA A 22 10.97 -8.52 13.22
CA ALA A 22 11.43 -7.68 14.31
C ALA A 22 10.78 -8.04 15.66
N TYR A 23 9.49 -8.38 15.68
CA TYR A 23 8.69 -8.39 16.90
C TYR A 23 8.00 -9.70 17.23
N ALA A 24 7.67 -10.57 16.26
CA ALA A 24 6.98 -11.82 16.56
C ALA A 24 7.79 -12.70 17.52
N GLY A 25 7.09 -13.28 18.50
CA GLY A 25 7.72 -14.08 19.56
C GLY A 25 8.41 -13.27 20.67
N LYS A 26 8.42 -11.93 20.59
CA LYS A 26 8.87 -11.05 21.68
C LYS A 26 7.66 -10.62 22.50
N ARG A 27 7.82 -10.52 23.83
CA ARG A 27 6.72 -10.23 24.78
C ARG A 27 6.03 -8.87 24.57
N GLU A 28 6.66 -7.94 23.83
CA GLU A 28 6.20 -6.56 23.71
C GLU A 28 5.14 -6.37 22.63
N HIS A 29 5.18 -7.15 21.54
CA HIS A 29 4.30 -6.97 20.38
C HIS A 29 3.86 -8.31 19.78
N ASP A 30 2.57 -8.43 19.50
CA ASP A 30 2.00 -9.49 18.68
C ASP A 30 1.85 -8.98 17.25
N VAL A 31 2.34 -9.74 16.27
CA VAL A 31 2.15 -9.45 14.85
C VAL A 31 1.23 -10.48 14.23
N ILE A 32 0.07 -10.04 13.76
CA ILE A 32 -1.02 -10.89 13.29
C ILE A 32 -1.17 -10.70 11.79
N PHE A 33 -1.11 -11.79 11.04
CA PHE A 33 -1.37 -11.80 9.61
C PHE A 33 -2.81 -12.22 9.34
N ILE A 34 -3.58 -11.34 8.69
CA ILE A 34 -4.91 -11.65 8.21
C ILE A 34 -4.82 -11.93 6.71
N ALA A 35 -4.94 -13.21 6.35
CA ALA A 35 -4.80 -13.72 4.99
C ALA A 35 -5.82 -14.83 4.76
N ARG A 36 -5.99 -15.30 3.53
CA ARG A 36 -6.96 -16.34 3.19
C ARG A 36 -6.43 -17.34 2.15
N GLY A 37 -7.16 -18.44 2.01
CA GLY A 37 -6.91 -19.46 0.98
C GLY A 37 -5.56 -20.15 1.10
N GLU A 38 -5.02 -20.60 -0.04
CA GLU A 38 -3.76 -21.34 -0.11
C GLU A 38 -2.57 -20.55 0.44
N HIS A 39 -2.59 -19.23 0.29
CA HIS A 39 -1.54 -18.35 0.80
C HIS A 39 -1.48 -18.43 2.34
N LEU A 40 -2.64 -18.33 3.02
CA LEU A 40 -2.73 -18.52 4.47
C LEU A 40 -2.26 -19.91 4.91
N GLN A 41 -2.71 -20.97 4.22
CA GLN A 41 -2.32 -22.35 4.56
C GLN A 41 -0.80 -22.54 4.47
N ALA A 42 -0.17 -21.96 3.45
CA ALA A 42 1.29 -22.01 3.30
C ALA A 42 2.00 -21.26 4.43
N ILE A 43 1.52 -20.05 4.79
CA ILE A 43 2.07 -19.26 5.91
C ILE A 43 1.94 -20.01 7.24
N ARG A 44 0.78 -20.62 7.53
CA ARG A 44 0.58 -21.42 8.74
C ARG A 44 1.54 -22.59 8.81
N LYS A 45 1.81 -23.24 7.69
CA LYS A 45 2.63 -24.46 7.64
C LYS A 45 4.13 -24.18 7.70
N LYS A 46 4.61 -23.12 7.05
CA LYS A 46 6.04 -22.91 6.78
C LYS A 46 6.53 -21.48 7.11
N GLY A 47 5.65 -20.59 7.57
CA GLY A 47 5.92 -19.16 7.62
C GLY A 47 5.77 -18.50 6.24
N LEU A 48 5.89 -17.17 6.21
CA LEU A 48 5.97 -16.37 5.00
C LEU A 48 7.43 -16.38 4.51
N CYS A 49 7.64 -16.76 3.27
CA CYS A 49 8.92 -16.63 2.58
C CYS A 49 8.97 -15.22 1.96
N LEU A 50 9.85 -14.36 2.46
CA LEU A 50 10.10 -13.02 1.92
C LEU A 50 11.43 -13.04 1.16
N ILE A 51 11.37 -12.79 -0.16
CA ILE A 51 12.55 -12.69 -1.02
C ILE A 51 12.93 -11.21 -1.15
N THR A 52 14.19 -10.86 -0.84
CA THR A 52 14.71 -9.50 -0.98
C THR A 52 15.07 -9.18 -2.43
N PRO A 53 15.29 -7.89 -2.79
CA PRO A 53 15.76 -7.52 -4.14
C PRO A 53 17.09 -8.16 -4.52
N GLU A 54 17.93 -8.46 -3.53
CA GLU A 54 19.24 -9.11 -3.70
C GLU A 54 19.11 -10.64 -3.87
N GLY A 55 17.89 -11.19 -3.73
CA GLY A 55 17.60 -12.61 -3.85
C GLY A 55 17.76 -13.41 -2.55
N GLU A 56 18.00 -12.75 -1.44
CA GLU A 56 18.01 -13.42 -0.13
C GLU A 56 16.60 -13.87 0.26
N THR A 57 16.51 -15.01 0.90
CA THR A 57 15.24 -15.59 1.35
C THR A 57 15.15 -15.57 2.87
N LEU A 58 14.13 -14.90 3.39
CA LEU A 58 13.84 -14.80 4.82
C LEU A 58 12.56 -15.58 5.14
N THR A 59 12.61 -16.46 6.13
CA THR A 59 11.40 -17.11 6.65
C THR A 59 10.85 -16.31 7.81
N VAL A 60 9.60 -15.89 7.67
CA VAL A 60 8.90 -15.02 8.63
C VAL A 60 7.74 -15.77 9.26
N VAL A 61 7.73 -15.87 10.57
CA VAL A 61 6.64 -16.50 11.33
C VAL A 61 5.93 -15.41 12.13
N PRO A 62 4.66 -15.07 11.81
CA PRO A 62 3.89 -14.13 12.62
C PRO A 62 3.48 -14.77 13.96
N THR A 63 3.03 -13.97 14.93
CA THR A 63 2.44 -14.49 16.17
C THR A 63 1.17 -15.31 15.90
N LEU A 64 0.38 -14.85 14.91
CA LEU A 64 -0.83 -15.53 14.43
C LEU A 64 -0.99 -15.28 12.93
N ALA A 65 -1.42 -16.29 12.19
CA ALA A 65 -1.91 -16.16 10.82
C ALA A 65 -3.32 -16.72 10.71
N THR A 66 -4.31 -15.89 10.36
CA THR A 66 -5.72 -16.28 10.39
C THR A 66 -6.56 -15.60 9.32
N ASP A 67 -7.71 -16.18 9.02
CA ASP A 67 -8.84 -15.62 8.26
C ASP A 67 -10.09 -15.43 9.15
N ARG A 68 -9.97 -15.66 10.47
CA ARG A 68 -11.07 -15.58 11.43
C ARG A 68 -10.84 -14.43 12.42
N SER A 69 -11.78 -13.49 12.44
CA SER A 69 -11.70 -12.29 13.30
C SER A 69 -11.76 -12.62 14.80
N GLU A 70 -12.47 -13.69 15.19
CA GLU A 70 -12.60 -14.12 16.56
C GLU A 70 -11.27 -14.57 17.21
N GLU A 71 -10.28 -14.92 16.41
CA GLU A 71 -8.94 -15.28 16.89
C GLU A 71 -8.03 -14.06 17.09
N VAL A 72 -8.39 -12.92 16.49
CA VAL A 72 -7.51 -11.73 16.39
C VAL A 72 -7.41 -10.98 17.71
N GLY A 73 -8.48 -10.93 18.52
CA GLY A 73 -8.54 -10.14 19.75
C GLY A 73 -8.54 -8.62 19.48
N THR A 74 -8.32 -7.82 20.51
CA THR A 74 -8.33 -6.35 20.41
C THR A 74 -7.03 -5.83 19.79
N LEU A 75 -7.14 -4.93 18.82
CA LEU A 75 -6.03 -4.40 18.02
C LEU A 75 -5.66 -2.98 18.41
N ASP A 76 -4.37 -2.72 18.53
CA ASP A 76 -3.81 -1.38 18.72
C ASP A 76 -3.50 -0.70 17.37
N ILE A 77 -2.95 -1.47 16.42
CA ILE A 77 -2.51 -0.98 15.11
C ILE A 77 -3.00 -1.93 14.02
N VAL A 78 -3.53 -1.35 12.93
CA VAL A 78 -3.96 -2.10 11.75
C VAL A 78 -3.33 -1.52 10.50
N LEU A 79 -2.52 -2.31 9.79
CA LEU A 79 -2.03 -2.00 8.45
C LEU A 79 -2.97 -2.63 7.42
N PHE A 80 -3.68 -1.82 6.63
CA PHE A 80 -4.48 -2.32 5.51
C PHE A 80 -3.64 -2.39 4.25
N CYS A 81 -3.50 -3.60 3.70
CA CYS A 81 -2.68 -3.92 2.51
C CYS A 81 -3.46 -4.75 1.48
N THR A 82 -4.78 -4.73 1.55
CA THR A 82 -5.66 -5.40 0.58
C THR A 82 -5.66 -4.69 -0.77
N LYS A 83 -6.27 -5.30 -1.77
CA LYS A 83 -6.68 -4.58 -2.96
C LYS A 83 -7.91 -3.72 -2.67
N SER A 84 -8.08 -2.62 -3.41
CA SER A 84 -9.14 -1.63 -3.16
C SER A 84 -10.56 -2.20 -3.20
N TYR A 85 -10.81 -3.18 -4.06
CA TYR A 85 -12.10 -3.87 -4.19
C TYR A 85 -12.45 -4.79 -3.00
N GLY A 86 -11.50 -5.13 -2.15
CA GLY A 86 -11.71 -5.91 -0.92
C GLY A 86 -11.61 -5.11 0.37
N LEU A 87 -11.48 -3.77 0.28
CA LEU A 87 -11.19 -2.91 1.42
C LEU A 87 -12.30 -2.93 2.47
N GLU A 88 -13.54 -2.62 2.08
CA GLU A 88 -14.67 -2.53 3.01
C GLU A 88 -15.04 -3.88 3.61
N GLU A 89 -14.98 -4.96 2.82
CA GLU A 89 -15.21 -6.31 3.31
C GLU A 89 -14.20 -6.67 4.40
N SER A 90 -12.92 -6.41 4.11
CA SER A 90 -11.84 -6.68 5.07
C SER A 90 -11.92 -5.79 6.32
N ALA A 91 -12.39 -4.55 6.17
CA ALA A 91 -12.60 -3.64 7.29
C ALA A 91 -13.78 -4.11 8.17
N ARG A 92 -14.90 -4.53 7.56
CA ARG A 92 -16.04 -5.08 8.32
C ARG A 92 -15.68 -6.33 9.12
N MET A 93 -14.79 -7.17 8.59
CA MET A 93 -14.35 -8.39 9.26
C MET A 93 -13.71 -8.11 10.63
N ILE A 94 -13.07 -6.95 10.81
CA ILE A 94 -12.34 -6.62 12.04
C ILE A 94 -13.04 -5.56 12.91
N THR A 95 -14.29 -5.20 12.63
CA THR A 95 -14.99 -4.15 13.39
C THR A 95 -15.07 -4.44 14.89
N GLU A 96 -15.23 -5.70 15.28
CA GLU A 96 -15.28 -6.12 16.67
C GLU A 96 -13.88 -6.19 17.35
N ASN A 97 -12.82 -6.04 16.55
CA ASN A 97 -11.45 -6.12 17.04
C ASN A 97 -10.80 -4.74 17.26
N VAL A 98 -11.46 -3.67 16.82
CA VAL A 98 -10.94 -2.30 16.92
C VAL A 98 -11.71 -1.48 17.97
N HIS A 99 -11.07 -0.43 18.47
CA HIS A 99 -11.64 0.50 19.46
C HIS A 99 -11.14 1.94 19.20
N ASP A 100 -11.59 2.91 19.99
CA ASP A 100 -11.27 4.33 19.79
C ASP A 100 -9.76 4.65 19.83
N GLY A 101 -8.97 3.81 20.50
CA GLY A 101 -7.50 3.93 20.53
C GLY A 101 -6.79 3.23 19.38
N THR A 102 -7.51 2.49 18.52
CA THR A 102 -6.88 1.77 17.40
C THR A 102 -6.45 2.75 16.31
N VAL A 103 -5.20 2.63 15.88
CA VAL A 103 -4.66 3.37 14.72
C VAL A 103 -4.68 2.49 13.48
N VAL A 104 -5.32 2.99 12.44
CA VAL A 104 -5.46 2.32 11.14
C VAL A 104 -4.62 3.05 10.10
N LEU A 105 -3.69 2.33 9.47
CA LEU A 105 -2.79 2.85 8.43
C LEU A 105 -2.98 2.07 7.13
N PRO A 106 -3.70 2.61 6.14
CA PRO A 106 -3.81 2.01 4.82
C PRO A 106 -2.54 2.21 4.01
N LEU A 107 -2.10 1.15 3.33
CA LEU A 107 -0.96 1.14 2.42
C LEU A 107 -1.38 0.83 0.97
N LEU A 108 -2.65 1.05 0.66
CA LEU A 108 -3.21 0.91 -0.67
C LEU A 108 -2.90 2.13 -1.55
N ASN A 109 -3.03 1.94 -2.87
CA ASN A 109 -3.11 3.08 -3.78
C ASN A 109 -4.50 3.73 -3.71
N GLY A 110 -4.58 5.01 -4.05
CA GLY A 110 -5.83 5.77 -4.10
C GLY A 110 -5.84 6.95 -3.13
N VAL A 111 -6.68 7.93 -3.43
CA VAL A 111 -6.81 9.18 -2.67
C VAL A 111 -8.03 9.22 -1.75
N ASN A 112 -8.94 8.25 -1.86
CA ASN A 112 -10.17 8.16 -1.08
C ASN A 112 -10.18 7.02 -0.05
N ILE A 113 -9.09 6.28 0.09
CA ILE A 113 -8.97 5.08 0.93
C ILE A 113 -9.30 5.40 2.40
N THR A 114 -8.74 6.47 2.92
CA THR A 114 -8.94 6.89 4.31
C THR A 114 -10.42 7.23 4.58
N GLU A 115 -11.07 7.91 3.64
CA GLU A 115 -12.50 8.24 3.74
C GLU A 115 -13.36 6.97 3.74
N ARG A 116 -13.05 6.01 2.86
CA ARG A 116 -13.76 4.72 2.78
C ARG A 116 -13.61 3.92 4.08
N LEU A 117 -12.41 3.87 4.65
CA LEU A 117 -12.17 3.20 5.94
C LEU A 117 -12.93 3.85 7.09
N ARG A 118 -12.95 5.19 7.18
CA ARG A 118 -13.69 5.92 8.22
C ARG A 118 -15.19 5.64 8.22
N LYS A 119 -15.78 5.37 7.05
CA LYS A 119 -17.19 4.99 6.93
C LYS A 119 -17.48 3.62 7.58
N VAL A 120 -16.50 2.71 7.56
CA VAL A 120 -16.64 1.35 8.09
C VAL A 120 -16.15 1.25 9.54
N LEU A 121 -15.11 2.01 9.89
CA LEU A 121 -14.45 2.01 11.20
C LEU A 121 -14.52 3.41 11.85
N PRO A 122 -15.71 3.91 12.20
CA PRO A 122 -15.91 5.32 12.58
C PRO A 122 -15.25 5.70 13.91
N GLY A 123 -14.95 4.73 14.80
CA GLY A 123 -14.30 4.98 16.10
C GLY A 123 -12.78 5.02 16.04
N CYS A 124 -12.18 4.64 14.92
CA CYS A 124 -10.71 4.51 14.82
C CYS A 124 -10.04 5.80 14.34
N THR A 125 -8.78 5.98 14.73
CA THR A 125 -7.90 6.96 14.09
C THR A 125 -7.36 6.40 12.79
N VAL A 126 -7.87 6.89 11.64
CA VAL A 126 -7.41 6.46 10.32
C VAL A 126 -6.45 7.49 9.75
N LEU A 127 -5.17 7.09 9.61
CA LEU A 127 -4.10 7.88 9.00
C LEU A 127 -4.10 7.70 7.48
N ASN A 128 -3.42 8.58 6.77
CA ASN A 128 -3.03 8.35 5.39
C ASN A 128 -1.67 7.66 5.31
N GLY A 129 -1.48 6.82 4.27
CA GLY A 129 -0.22 6.17 3.99
C GLY A 129 0.11 6.17 2.50
N CYS A 130 1.38 6.37 2.19
CA CYS A 130 1.91 6.35 0.83
C CYS A 130 3.18 5.50 0.78
N VAL A 131 3.18 4.42 0.00
CA VAL A 131 4.31 3.48 -0.10
C VAL A 131 4.93 3.46 -1.49
N TYR A 132 6.25 3.36 -1.58
CA TYR A 132 7.01 3.25 -2.82
C TYR A 132 7.71 1.89 -2.87
N ILE A 133 6.99 0.87 -3.31
CA ILE A 133 7.46 -0.52 -3.33
C ILE A 133 6.94 -1.27 -4.55
N GLY A 134 7.80 -2.09 -5.14
CA GLY A 134 7.44 -3.10 -6.12
C GLY A 134 7.55 -4.50 -5.50
N SER A 135 6.43 -5.09 -5.15
CA SER A 135 6.38 -6.38 -4.46
C SER A 135 5.15 -7.17 -4.91
N ASN A 136 5.27 -8.48 -5.02
CA ASN A 136 4.18 -9.36 -5.45
C ASN A 136 4.25 -10.75 -4.81
N ILE A 137 3.14 -11.46 -4.85
CA ILE A 137 3.10 -12.89 -4.53
C ILE A 137 3.65 -13.68 -5.73
N GLU A 138 4.65 -14.52 -5.51
CA GLU A 138 5.17 -15.46 -6.52
C GLU A 138 4.52 -16.84 -6.44
N GLY A 139 4.02 -17.20 -5.26
CA GLY A 139 3.31 -18.45 -5.00
C GLY A 139 2.71 -18.43 -3.60
N PRO A 140 1.94 -19.45 -3.21
CA PRO A 140 1.39 -19.56 -1.87
C PRO A 140 2.49 -19.46 -0.80
N GLY A 141 2.36 -18.47 0.11
CA GLY A 141 3.33 -18.21 1.17
C GLY A 141 4.64 -17.57 0.72
N VAL A 142 4.76 -17.12 -0.54
CA VAL A 142 5.99 -16.50 -1.08
C VAL A 142 5.71 -15.10 -1.58
N VAL A 143 6.41 -14.12 -1.01
CA VAL A 143 6.36 -12.70 -1.43
C VAL A 143 7.76 -12.26 -1.85
N HIS A 144 7.85 -11.62 -3.00
CA HIS A 144 9.10 -11.10 -3.54
C HIS A 144 9.07 -9.58 -3.63
N HIS A 145 10.00 -8.92 -2.96
CA HIS A 145 10.30 -7.50 -3.11
C HIS A 145 11.20 -7.32 -4.33
N LYS A 146 10.63 -6.89 -5.45
CA LYS A 146 11.33 -6.77 -6.75
C LYS A 146 12.00 -5.43 -6.97
N GLY A 147 11.64 -4.43 -6.16
CA GLY A 147 12.22 -3.09 -6.31
C GLY A 147 11.42 -2.00 -5.61
N GLY A 148 11.84 -0.77 -5.85
CA GLY A 148 11.39 0.37 -5.05
C GLY A 148 12.15 0.47 -3.73
N THR A 149 12.07 1.64 -3.10
CA THR A 149 12.86 1.93 -1.90
C THR A 149 12.32 1.28 -0.63
N GLY A 150 11.07 0.78 -0.67
CA GLY A 150 10.33 0.37 0.53
C GLY A 150 10.00 1.55 1.46
N GLN A 151 10.01 2.78 0.93
CA GLN A 151 9.68 4.00 1.67
C GLN A 151 8.18 4.06 1.97
N LEU A 152 7.84 4.41 3.18
CA LEU A 152 6.50 4.70 3.66
C LEU A 152 6.46 6.13 4.20
N PHE A 153 5.62 6.98 3.63
CA PHE A 153 5.20 8.25 4.23
C PHE A 153 3.83 8.06 4.84
N PHE A 154 3.62 8.57 6.04
CA PHE A 154 2.32 8.49 6.70
C PHE A 154 2.08 9.67 7.63
N GLY A 155 0.82 9.89 7.98
CA GLY A 155 0.44 10.94 8.90
C GLY A 155 -1.07 11.17 8.91
N PRO A 156 -1.56 12.10 9.76
CA PRO A 156 -2.95 12.50 9.76
C PRO A 156 -3.28 13.32 8.50
N ASP A 157 -4.50 13.22 7.99
CA ASP A 157 -5.01 14.08 6.90
C ASP A 157 -5.80 15.27 7.43
N ARG A 158 -5.93 15.39 8.73
CA ARG A 158 -6.56 16.50 9.47
C ARG A 158 -5.51 17.20 10.31
N LYS A 159 -5.78 18.43 10.73
CA LYS A 159 -4.91 19.17 11.65
C LYS A 159 -4.95 18.54 13.05
N GLU A 160 -4.27 17.45 13.23
CA GLU A 160 -4.05 16.77 14.50
C GLU A 160 -2.59 16.98 14.94
N ASP A 161 -2.35 16.77 16.23
CA ASP A 161 -0.99 16.76 16.75
C ASP A 161 -0.24 15.53 16.22
N ILE A 162 0.65 15.76 15.26
CA ILE A 162 1.44 14.72 14.59
C ILE A 162 2.31 13.93 15.59
N GLU A 163 2.77 14.56 16.66
CA GLU A 163 3.64 13.92 17.66
C GLU A 163 2.95 12.73 18.36
N LYS A 164 1.61 12.69 18.37
CA LYS A 164 0.86 11.52 18.89
C LYS A 164 1.20 10.22 18.16
N PHE A 165 1.71 10.30 16.92
CA PHE A 165 2.00 9.15 16.08
C PHE A 165 3.50 8.85 15.97
N ARG A 166 4.36 9.57 16.71
CA ARG A 166 5.82 9.34 16.72
C ARG A 166 6.16 7.91 17.13
N TYR A 167 5.44 7.36 18.10
CA TYR A 167 5.64 5.96 18.51
C TYR A 167 5.46 4.96 17.37
N LEU A 168 4.54 5.24 16.42
CA LEU A 168 4.32 4.38 15.26
C LEU A 168 5.49 4.48 14.26
N GLU A 169 6.05 5.67 14.08
CA GLU A 169 7.27 5.85 13.29
C GLU A 169 8.43 5.05 13.89
N ASP A 170 8.64 5.17 15.20
CA ASP A 170 9.69 4.44 15.92
C ASP A 170 9.50 2.92 15.84
N LEU A 171 8.26 2.45 15.97
CA LEU A 171 7.90 1.05 15.80
C LEU A 171 8.24 0.54 14.38
N LEU A 172 7.85 1.28 13.35
CA LEU A 172 8.09 0.91 11.96
C LEU A 172 9.59 0.93 11.63
N ARG A 173 10.30 1.98 12.07
CA ARG A 173 11.77 2.09 11.90
C ARG A 173 12.53 1.00 12.69
N GLY A 174 12.07 0.66 13.89
CA GLY A 174 12.60 -0.45 14.68
C GLY A 174 12.48 -1.81 14.00
N ALA A 175 11.50 -1.95 13.08
CA ALA A 175 11.37 -3.13 12.22
C ALA A 175 12.19 -3.03 10.91
N GLY A 176 13.06 -2.02 10.76
CA GLY A 176 13.83 -1.78 9.55
C GLY A 176 13.01 -1.31 8.35
N ILE A 177 11.82 -0.75 8.60
CA ILE A 177 11.00 -0.09 7.59
C ILE A 177 11.47 1.36 7.47
N LYS A 178 11.69 1.83 6.24
CA LYS A 178 11.92 3.25 5.97
C LYS A 178 10.59 3.97 6.08
N ALA A 179 10.29 4.54 7.23
CA ALA A 179 9.02 5.20 7.52
C ALA A 179 9.26 6.64 7.97
N ASP A 180 8.53 7.58 7.39
CA ASP A 180 8.56 8.99 7.75
C ASP A 180 7.15 9.46 8.10
N LEU A 181 7.00 9.97 9.30
CA LEU A 181 5.80 10.66 9.77
C LEU A 181 5.84 12.10 9.25
N VAL A 182 4.85 12.49 8.43
CA VAL A 182 4.82 13.78 7.74
C VAL A 182 3.48 14.50 7.94
N GLU A 183 3.53 15.84 8.03
CA GLU A 183 2.33 16.68 8.18
C GLU A 183 1.47 16.70 6.91
N ASP A 184 2.12 16.81 5.76
CA ASP A 184 1.46 16.93 4.45
C ASP A 184 1.43 15.60 3.68
N VAL A 185 1.03 14.52 4.37
CA VAL A 185 0.95 13.19 3.74
C VAL A 185 -0.01 13.18 2.54
N ALA A 186 -1.03 14.02 2.54
CA ALA A 186 -1.95 14.15 1.41
C ALA A 186 -1.23 14.58 0.12
N VAL A 187 -0.25 15.47 0.20
CA VAL A 187 0.59 15.86 -0.94
C VAL A 187 1.35 14.65 -1.48
N GLN A 188 1.93 13.82 -0.62
CA GLN A 188 2.63 12.58 -1.02
C GLN A 188 1.68 11.60 -1.72
N VAL A 189 0.47 11.42 -1.17
CA VAL A 189 -0.55 10.53 -1.74
C VAL A 189 -0.98 11.02 -3.13
N TRP A 190 -1.31 12.31 -3.28
CA TRP A 190 -1.73 12.87 -4.56
C TRP A 190 -0.61 12.90 -5.60
N THR A 191 0.63 13.25 -5.20
CA THR A 191 1.82 13.18 -6.07
C THR A 191 2.02 11.77 -6.64
N LYS A 192 1.92 10.75 -5.77
CA LYS A 192 1.98 9.37 -6.22
C LYS A 192 0.80 8.99 -7.09
N TYR A 193 -0.41 9.43 -6.73
CA TYR A 193 -1.63 9.08 -7.44
C TYR A 193 -1.62 9.60 -8.88
N ILE A 194 -1.21 10.85 -9.12
CA ILE A 194 -1.03 11.42 -10.47
C ILE A 194 -0.14 10.50 -11.31
N PHE A 195 1.00 10.10 -10.78
CA PHE A 195 1.93 9.21 -11.47
C PHE A 195 1.35 7.82 -11.72
N VAL A 196 0.90 7.13 -10.64
CA VAL A 196 0.53 5.72 -10.72
C VAL A 196 -0.77 5.53 -11.49
N SER A 197 -1.80 6.38 -11.28
CA SER A 197 -3.09 6.28 -11.95
C SER A 197 -2.95 6.51 -13.45
N SER A 198 -2.24 7.56 -13.86
CA SER A 198 -2.07 7.88 -15.28
C SER A 198 -1.29 6.81 -16.03
N PHE A 199 -0.18 6.32 -15.46
CA PHE A 199 0.55 5.21 -16.07
C PHE A 199 -0.26 3.92 -16.07
N ALA A 200 -1.00 3.62 -14.98
CA ALA A 200 -1.85 2.42 -14.93
C ALA A 200 -2.93 2.45 -16.01
N GLY A 201 -3.58 3.60 -16.22
CA GLY A 201 -4.59 3.78 -17.26
C GLY A 201 -4.03 3.57 -18.66
N ILE A 202 -3.01 4.35 -19.03
CA ILE A 202 -2.48 4.31 -20.42
C ILE A 202 -1.80 2.98 -20.76
N THR A 203 -1.01 2.40 -19.83
CA THR A 203 -0.33 1.14 -20.10
C THR A 203 -1.28 -0.04 -20.21
N SER A 204 -2.36 -0.05 -19.41
CA SER A 204 -3.41 -1.08 -19.52
C SER A 204 -4.23 -0.92 -20.79
N LEU A 205 -4.61 0.32 -21.14
CA LEU A 205 -5.40 0.62 -22.35
C LEU A 205 -4.64 0.25 -23.62
N ARG A 206 -3.36 0.61 -23.71
CA ARG A 206 -2.53 0.41 -24.90
C ARG A 206 -1.78 -0.92 -24.94
N GLY A 207 -1.73 -1.66 -23.82
CA GLY A 207 -0.90 -2.88 -23.69
C GLY A 207 0.59 -2.60 -23.81
N LYS A 208 1.05 -1.36 -23.54
CA LYS A 208 2.43 -0.90 -23.74
C LYS A 208 3.18 -0.77 -22.40
N THR A 209 4.50 -0.86 -22.48
CA THR A 209 5.42 -0.59 -21.35
C THR A 209 5.62 0.91 -21.16
N PHE A 210 6.23 1.32 -20.04
CA PHE A 210 6.55 2.73 -19.76
C PHE A 210 7.34 3.38 -20.89
N GLY A 211 8.43 2.74 -21.32
CA GLY A 211 9.25 3.27 -22.41
C GLY A 211 8.47 3.42 -23.70
N ALA A 212 7.69 2.40 -24.09
CA ALA A 212 6.89 2.43 -25.30
C ALA A 212 5.78 3.50 -25.31
N VAL A 213 5.21 3.81 -24.14
CA VAL A 213 4.25 4.93 -23.98
C VAL A 213 4.97 6.28 -24.12
N LEU A 214 6.13 6.43 -23.48
CA LEU A 214 6.88 7.69 -23.47
C LEU A 214 7.53 8.03 -24.84
N GLU A 215 7.85 7.04 -25.65
CA GLU A 215 8.41 7.21 -27.00
C GLU A 215 7.35 7.51 -28.06
N ASN A 216 6.09 7.15 -27.82
CA ASN A 216 5.00 7.42 -28.76
C ASN A 216 4.34 8.76 -28.45
N ASP A 217 4.39 9.71 -29.38
CA ASP A 217 3.89 11.08 -29.17
C ASP A 217 2.41 11.16 -28.82
N GLU A 218 1.57 10.29 -29.41
CA GLU A 218 0.12 10.27 -29.10
C GLU A 218 -0.13 9.76 -27.68
N ASP A 219 0.50 8.64 -27.32
CA ASP A 219 0.34 8.05 -25.99
C ASP A 219 0.93 8.95 -24.89
N ARG A 220 2.07 9.60 -25.19
CA ARG A 220 2.68 10.57 -24.28
C ARG A 220 1.78 11.78 -24.06
N LYS A 221 1.15 12.32 -25.08
CA LYS A 221 0.17 13.42 -24.96
C LYS A 221 -1.05 12.98 -24.13
N MET A 222 -1.55 11.76 -24.36
CA MET A 222 -2.65 11.19 -23.58
C MET A 222 -2.26 11.04 -22.11
N LEU A 223 -1.07 10.52 -21.82
CA LEU A 223 -0.53 10.40 -20.46
C LEU A 223 -0.44 11.76 -19.77
N GLN A 224 0.06 12.80 -20.46
CA GLN A 224 0.11 14.18 -19.95
C GLN A 224 -1.29 14.73 -19.66
N GLY A 225 -2.26 14.47 -20.55
CA GLY A 225 -3.65 14.85 -20.35
C GLY A 225 -4.26 14.25 -19.09
N LEU A 226 -4.08 12.93 -18.90
CA LEU A 226 -4.54 12.24 -17.68
C LEU A 226 -3.91 12.82 -16.41
N MET A 227 -2.60 13.10 -16.42
CA MET A 227 -1.91 13.72 -15.28
C MET A 227 -2.47 15.11 -14.97
N ALA A 228 -2.71 15.93 -16.01
CA ALA A 228 -3.25 17.28 -15.86
C ALA A 228 -4.70 17.28 -15.34
N GLU A 229 -5.54 16.34 -15.77
CA GLU A 229 -6.90 16.18 -15.24
C GLU A 229 -6.88 15.83 -13.75
N ILE A 230 -6.03 14.87 -13.33
CA ILE A 230 -5.90 14.50 -11.90
C ILE A 230 -5.34 15.68 -11.09
N GLU A 231 -4.36 16.42 -11.62
CA GLU A 231 -3.83 17.63 -10.98
C GLU A 231 -4.94 18.67 -10.78
N ALA A 232 -5.80 18.88 -11.79
CA ALA A 232 -6.92 19.82 -11.69
C ALA A 232 -7.92 19.40 -10.60
N VAL A 233 -8.23 18.10 -10.49
CA VAL A 233 -9.06 17.56 -9.40
C VAL A 233 -8.41 17.77 -8.03
N ALA A 234 -7.11 17.52 -7.91
CA ALA A 234 -6.36 17.73 -6.67
C ALA A 234 -6.41 19.21 -6.24
N LYS A 235 -6.17 20.14 -7.18
CA LYS A 235 -6.27 21.59 -6.95
C LYS A 235 -7.67 22.02 -6.52
N ALA A 236 -8.71 21.48 -7.17
CA ALA A 236 -10.10 21.75 -6.79
C ALA A 236 -10.46 21.25 -5.38
N LYS A 237 -9.77 20.22 -4.90
CA LYS A 237 -9.86 19.70 -3.52
C LYS A 237 -8.93 20.48 -2.53
N GLY A 238 -8.28 21.55 -2.97
CA GLY A 238 -7.41 22.37 -2.12
C GLY A 238 -6.02 21.80 -1.87
N MET A 239 -5.57 20.83 -2.67
CA MET A 239 -4.21 20.28 -2.55
C MET A 239 -3.18 21.22 -3.19
N HIS A 240 -2.13 21.52 -2.43
CA HIS A 240 -1.00 22.34 -2.89
C HIS A 240 0.12 21.45 -3.42
N LEU A 241 -0.01 21.04 -4.69
CA LEU A 241 0.99 20.22 -5.37
C LEU A 241 2.13 21.08 -5.95
N PRO A 242 3.33 20.50 -6.18
CA PRO A 242 4.39 21.18 -6.93
C PRO A 242 3.89 21.67 -8.30
N ALA A 243 4.33 22.86 -8.72
CA ALA A 243 3.84 23.49 -9.96
C ALA A 243 4.22 22.70 -11.23
N ASP A 244 5.29 21.90 -11.16
CA ASP A 244 5.81 21.08 -12.27
C ASP A 244 5.53 19.57 -12.08
N ILE A 245 4.47 19.23 -11.32
CA ILE A 245 4.17 17.84 -10.94
C ILE A 245 3.97 16.91 -12.14
N VAL A 246 3.42 17.41 -13.25
CA VAL A 246 3.23 16.64 -14.48
C VAL A 246 4.59 16.33 -15.13
N GLU A 247 5.44 17.34 -15.28
CA GLU A 247 6.79 17.19 -15.83
C GLU A 247 7.67 16.31 -14.95
N GLU A 248 7.56 16.46 -13.64
CA GLU A 248 8.27 15.61 -12.68
C GLU A 248 7.81 14.15 -12.78
N SER A 249 6.51 13.93 -12.91
CA SER A 249 5.93 12.60 -13.09
C SER A 249 6.41 11.93 -14.40
N LEU A 250 6.51 12.69 -15.48
CA LEU A 250 7.06 12.18 -16.75
C LEU A 250 8.55 11.84 -16.61
N ARG A 251 9.35 12.74 -16.00
CA ARG A 251 10.79 12.46 -15.74
C ARG A 251 10.96 11.21 -14.89
N LYS A 252 10.14 11.05 -13.86
CA LYS A 252 10.12 9.85 -13.01
C LYS A 252 9.78 8.61 -13.82
N GLY A 253 8.77 8.67 -14.69
CA GLY A 253 8.42 7.56 -15.60
C GLY A 253 9.57 7.15 -16.51
N ALA A 254 10.29 8.15 -17.06
CA ALA A 254 11.46 7.91 -17.90
C ALA A 254 12.67 7.31 -17.16
N SER A 255 12.73 7.44 -15.84
CA SER A 255 13.78 6.83 -15.01
C SER A 255 13.59 5.33 -14.73
N PHE A 256 12.40 4.79 -15.02
CA PHE A 256 12.15 3.36 -14.89
C PHE A 256 12.71 2.59 -16.10
N PRO A 257 13.04 1.30 -15.94
CA PRO A 257 13.41 0.45 -17.06
C PRO A 257 12.34 0.50 -18.17
N TYR A 258 12.75 0.50 -19.42
CA TYR A 258 11.87 0.57 -20.59
C TYR A 258 10.70 -0.43 -20.53
N ALA A 259 11.00 -1.67 -20.15
CA ALA A 259 10.04 -2.77 -20.09
C ALA A 259 9.11 -2.74 -18.86
N THR A 260 9.14 -1.68 -18.04
CA THR A 260 8.31 -1.58 -16.85
C THR A 260 6.83 -1.60 -17.22
N LYS A 261 6.05 -2.37 -16.44
CA LYS A 261 4.60 -2.46 -16.48
C LYS A 261 4.02 -2.10 -15.13
N THR A 262 2.82 -1.52 -15.10
CA THR A 262 2.10 -1.27 -13.84
C THR A 262 1.51 -2.55 -13.26
N SER A 263 1.23 -2.56 -11.96
CA SER A 263 0.56 -3.69 -11.29
C SER A 263 -0.83 -3.93 -11.88
N MET A 264 -1.59 -2.86 -12.21
CA MET A 264 -2.90 -2.97 -12.83
C MET A 264 -2.82 -3.62 -14.22
N GLN A 265 -1.85 -3.21 -15.05
CA GLN A 265 -1.61 -3.84 -16.35
C GLN A 265 -1.28 -5.33 -16.22
N LEU A 266 -0.41 -5.70 -15.27
CA LEU A 266 -0.06 -7.10 -15.02
C LEU A 266 -1.25 -7.93 -14.54
N ASP A 267 -2.15 -7.36 -13.74
CA ASP A 267 -3.38 -8.03 -13.31
C ASP A 267 -4.34 -8.18 -14.50
N TYR A 268 -4.52 -7.14 -15.31
CA TYR A 268 -5.34 -7.17 -16.53
C TYR A 268 -4.84 -8.24 -17.54
N GLU A 269 -3.54 -8.27 -17.85
CA GLU A 269 -2.93 -9.25 -18.76
C GLU A 269 -3.09 -10.71 -18.29
N LYS A 270 -3.23 -10.90 -16.96
CA LYS A 270 -3.46 -12.22 -16.33
C LYS A 270 -4.93 -12.56 -16.15
N GLY A 271 -5.85 -11.73 -16.64
CA GLY A 271 -7.29 -11.90 -16.45
C GLY A 271 -7.74 -11.82 -14.99
N ARG A 272 -7.02 -11.09 -14.16
CA ARG A 272 -7.35 -10.88 -12.74
C ARG A 272 -8.19 -9.62 -12.57
N PRO A 273 -8.97 -9.51 -11.47
CA PRO A 273 -9.63 -8.25 -11.10
C PRO A 273 -8.61 -7.12 -11.02
N THR A 274 -8.95 -5.97 -11.62
CA THR A 274 -8.11 -4.77 -11.62
C THR A 274 -8.61 -3.75 -10.60
N GLU A 275 -7.76 -2.78 -10.27
CA GLU A 275 -8.10 -1.65 -9.40
C GLU A 275 -8.53 -0.42 -10.22
N ILE A 276 -9.22 -0.63 -11.35
CA ILE A 276 -9.62 0.46 -12.25
C ILE A 276 -10.46 1.52 -11.54
N ASP A 277 -11.39 1.09 -10.68
CA ASP A 277 -12.30 1.97 -9.95
C ASP A 277 -11.54 2.98 -9.07
N ILE A 278 -10.45 2.54 -8.43
CA ILE A 278 -9.66 3.43 -7.57
C ILE A 278 -8.75 4.37 -8.37
N PHE A 279 -8.44 4.04 -9.62
CA PHE A 279 -7.56 4.85 -10.45
C PHE A 279 -8.31 5.78 -11.41
N MET A 280 -9.61 5.55 -11.67
CA MET A 280 -10.36 6.26 -12.70
C MET A 280 -11.64 6.94 -12.18
N GLU A 281 -11.96 6.82 -10.90
CA GLU A 281 -13.02 7.57 -10.21
C GLU A 281 -12.47 8.88 -9.62
#